data_25a76802c072f42ac450b5f8ea4f310f
#
_entry.id   25a76802c072f42ac450b5f8ea4f310f
#
_cell.length_a   1.000
_cell.length_b   1.000
_cell.length_c   1.000
_cell.angle_alpha   90.00
_cell.angle_beta   90.00
_cell.angle_gamma   90.00
#
_symmetry.space_group_name_H-M   'P 1'
#
loop_
_entity.id
_entity.type
_entity.pdbx_description
1 polymer ?
#
loop_
_entity_poly.entity_id
_entity_poly.type
_entity_poly.pdbx_seq_one_letter_code
_entity_poly.pdbx_strand_id
1 'polypeptide(L)'
;MAEFQEILSHSASRLLETLDVCQRLDGSRLRYTKNFGAAFSSYIVVYDIVGLTPGVYFLNLEELSFGLIKEGDFREPMSRIIWGMVAPKTANYTLVLTATPSCYAWRYRHDKALRNLFIEAGRIMHMHVNACSEFNVQGVTTPATRDDELRALLHIDLASDEIPMYTATMGKVGNRNLEE
;
A
#
# COMPACT_ATOMS: atom_id res chain seq x y z
N MET A 1 7.99 -11.19 11.05
CA MET A 1 6.70 -11.68 10.49
C MET A 1 5.51 -11.27 11.36
N ALA A 2 5.40 -11.72 12.60
CA ALA A 2 4.25 -11.38 13.48
C ALA A 2 4.01 -9.87 13.56
N GLU A 3 5.01 -9.08 13.90
CA GLU A 3 4.94 -7.62 14.01
C GLU A 3 4.52 -6.95 12.68
N PHE A 4 4.99 -7.47 11.55
CA PHE A 4 4.60 -6.96 10.22
C PHE A 4 3.15 -7.32 9.88
N GLN A 5 2.73 -8.55 10.19
CA GLN A 5 1.32 -8.95 10.04
C GLN A 5 0.42 -8.11 10.96
N GLU A 6 0.90 -7.76 12.15
CA GLU A 6 0.18 -6.91 13.08
C GLU A 6 0.05 -5.47 12.58
N ILE A 7 1.12 -4.88 11.99
CA ILE A 7 1.06 -3.58 11.32
C ILE A 7 0.03 -3.60 10.19
N LEU A 8 0.07 -4.61 9.33
CA LEU A 8 -0.87 -4.72 8.22
C LEU A 8 -2.29 -4.99 8.70
N SER A 9 -2.45 -5.84 9.70
CA SER A 9 -3.72 -6.11 10.36
C SER A 9 -4.31 -4.84 11.00
N HIS A 10 -3.47 -4.00 11.61
CA HIS A 10 -3.89 -2.75 12.23
C HIS A 10 -4.28 -1.67 11.20
N SER A 11 -3.51 -1.54 10.13
CA SER A 11 -3.87 -0.67 9.01
C SER A 11 -5.10 -1.16 8.26
N ALA A 12 -5.25 -2.47 8.10
CA ALA A 12 -6.43 -3.10 7.52
C ALA A 12 -7.63 -3.11 8.49
N SER A 13 -7.44 -3.27 9.81
CA SER A 13 -8.55 -3.30 10.76
C SER A 13 -9.25 -1.95 10.88
N ARG A 14 -8.55 -0.84 10.74
CA ARG A 14 -9.21 0.47 10.65
C ARG A 14 -10.03 0.65 9.38
N LEU A 15 -9.57 0.08 8.27
CA LEU A 15 -10.38 -0.08 7.06
C LEU A 15 -11.54 -1.05 7.31
N LEU A 16 -11.29 -2.17 7.98
CA LEU A 16 -12.27 -3.18 8.36
C LEU A 16 -13.25 -2.68 9.44
N GLU A 17 -12.83 -1.84 10.39
CA GLU A 17 -13.73 -1.18 11.36
C GLU A 17 -14.69 -0.23 10.65
N THR A 18 -14.22 0.50 9.65
CA THR A 18 -15.09 1.29 8.79
C THR A 18 -16.02 0.39 7.97
N LEU A 19 -15.55 -0.80 7.57
CA LEU A 19 -16.33 -1.86 6.92
C LEU A 19 -17.37 -2.46 7.88
N ASP A 20 -16.97 -2.76 9.12
CA ASP A 20 -17.84 -3.39 10.13
C ASP A 20 -18.97 -2.43 10.59
N VAL A 21 -18.69 -1.15 10.74
CA VAL A 21 -19.69 -0.12 10.95
C VAL A 21 -20.66 -0.03 9.76
N CYS A 22 -20.20 -0.23 8.54
CA CYS A 22 -21.05 -0.28 7.36
C CYS A 22 -21.83 -1.58 7.24
N GLN A 23 -21.30 -2.72 7.71
CA GLN A 23 -22.01 -4.00 7.77
C GLN A 23 -23.23 -3.98 8.72
N ARG A 24 -23.10 -3.26 9.83
CA ARG A 24 -24.18 -3.15 10.83
C ARG A 24 -25.34 -2.27 10.36
N LEU A 25 -25.14 -1.49 9.32
CA LEU A 25 -26.12 -0.49 8.90
C LEU A 25 -27.03 -0.96 7.77
N ASP A 26 -26.61 -1.84 6.87
CA ASP A 26 -27.43 -2.40 5.78
C ASP A 26 -26.56 -3.24 4.80
N GLY A 27 -27.05 -4.36 4.30
CA GLY A 27 -26.39 -5.20 3.30
C GLY A 27 -26.07 -4.49 1.97
N SER A 28 -26.75 -3.39 1.64
CA SER A 28 -26.43 -2.54 0.50
C SER A 28 -25.12 -1.75 0.71
N ARG A 29 -24.80 -1.40 1.95
CA ARG A 29 -23.58 -0.69 2.33
C ARG A 29 -22.36 -1.61 2.36
N LEU A 30 -22.53 -2.90 2.56
CA LEU A 30 -21.45 -3.89 2.40
C LEU A 30 -20.96 -3.91 0.95
N ARG A 31 -21.88 -3.84 -0.03
CA ARG A 31 -21.53 -3.67 -1.45
C ARG A 31 -20.80 -2.33 -1.69
N TYR A 32 -21.21 -1.29 -0.98
CA TYR A 32 -20.55 0.03 -1.04
C TYR A 32 -19.09 -0.06 -0.63
N THR A 33 -18.83 -0.70 0.48
CA THR A 33 -17.49 -0.77 1.07
C THR A 33 -16.59 -1.74 0.31
N LYS A 34 -17.12 -2.87 -0.16
CA LYS A 34 -16.41 -3.78 -1.06
C LYS A 34 -16.04 -3.11 -2.39
N ASN A 35 -16.94 -2.30 -2.96
CA ASN A 35 -16.65 -1.55 -4.18
C ASN A 35 -15.68 -0.39 -3.95
N PHE A 36 -15.69 0.23 -2.79
CA PHE A 36 -14.74 1.27 -2.41
C PHE A 36 -13.33 0.66 -2.24
N GLY A 37 -13.22 -0.47 -1.56
CA GLY A 37 -11.98 -1.25 -1.47
C GLY A 37 -11.51 -1.79 -2.83
N ALA A 38 -12.41 -2.07 -3.76
CA ALA A 38 -12.07 -2.57 -5.09
C ALA A 38 -11.43 -1.51 -6.03
N ALA A 39 -11.54 -0.22 -5.70
CA ALA A 39 -10.89 0.83 -6.49
C ALA A 39 -9.39 0.97 -6.16
N PHE A 40 -8.95 0.46 -5.02
CA PHE A 40 -7.56 0.50 -4.59
C PHE A 40 -7.00 -0.91 -4.45
N SER A 41 -5.77 -1.10 -4.92
CA SER A 41 -4.98 -2.30 -4.70
C SER A 41 -3.72 -1.95 -3.92
N SER A 42 -3.22 -2.91 -3.17
CA SER A 42 -1.99 -2.75 -2.39
C SER A 42 -0.97 -3.82 -2.78
N TYR A 43 0.24 -3.39 -3.04
CA TYR A 43 1.38 -4.25 -3.31
C TYR A 43 2.47 -3.96 -2.29
N ILE A 44 3.28 -4.97 -1.98
CA ILE A 44 4.39 -4.82 -1.05
C ILE A 44 5.65 -5.33 -1.73
N VAL A 45 6.65 -4.47 -1.81
CA VAL A 45 8.00 -4.84 -2.19
C VAL A 45 8.78 -5.11 -0.92
N VAL A 46 9.01 -6.36 -0.62
CA VAL A 46 9.71 -6.83 0.58
C VAL A 46 11.21 -6.88 0.33
N TYR A 47 11.98 -6.29 1.24
CA TYR A 47 13.44 -6.29 1.21
C TYR A 47 14.03 -7.16 2.32
N ASP A 48 13.55 -6.94 3.55
CA ASP A 48 14.05 -7.62 4.73
C ASP A 48 12.95 -7.71 5.80
N ILE A 49 12.16 -8.76 5.72
CA ILE A 49 11.12 -9.09 6.71
C ILE A 49 11.30 -10.54 7.13
N VAL A 50 11.54 -10.76 8.41
CA VAL A 50 11.74 -12.11 8.95
C VAL A 50 10.56 -13.03 8.62
N GLY A 51 10.84 -14.10 7.90
CA GLY A 51 9.84 -15.11 7.50
C GLY A 51 9.12 -14.79 6.17
N LEU A 52 9.55 -13.74 5.44
CA LEU A 52 9.14 -13.49 4.06
C LEU A 52 10.37 -13.46 3.14
N THR A 53 10.29 -14.16 2.02
CA THR A 53 11.30 -14.07 0.97
C THR A 53 11.29 -12.65 0.37
N PRO A 54 12.45 -12.02 0.11
CA PRO A 54 12.49 -10.77 -0.63
C PRO A 54 11.79 -10.88 -1.98
N GLY A 55 10.94 -9.92 -2.31
CA GLY A 55 10.13 -10.02 -3.52
C GLY A 55 9.01 -9.00 -3.59
N VAL A 56 8.22 -9.09 -4.65
CA VAL A 56 7.01 -8.32 -4.88
C VAL A 56 5.79 -9.18 -4.56
N TYR A 57 4.89 -8.65 -3.77
CA TYR A 57 3.68 -9.32 -3.32
C TYR A 57 2.44 -8.48 -3.61
N PHE A 58 1.37 -9.14 -3.99
CA PHE A 58 0.02 -8.57 -3.93
C PHE A 58 -0.56 -8.80 -2.53
N LEU A 59 -1.12 -7.77 -1.93
CA LEU A 59 -1.80 -7.85 -0.65
C LEU A 59 -3.30 -7.99 -0.86
N ASN A 60 -3.83 -9.17 -0.55
CA ASN A 60 -5.27 -9.39 -0.48
C ASN A 60 -5.76 -8.92 0.90
N LEU A 61 -6.37 -7.73 0.94
CA LEU A 61 -6.88 -7.13 2.18
C LEU A 61 -8.11 -7.85 2.74
N GLU A 62 -8.89 -8.55 1.92
CA GLU A 62 -10.08 -9.28 2.36
C GLU A 62 -9.69 -10.54 3.14
N GLU A 63 -8.65 -11.25 2.69
CA GLU A 63 -8.16 -12.49 3.30
C GLU A 63 -6.91 -12.28 4.18
N LEU A 64 -6.35 -11.07 4.19
CA LEU A 64 -5.06 -10.74 4.82
C LEU A 64 -3.94 -11.71 4.40
N SER A 65 -3.94 -12.05 3.11
CA SER A 65 -2.98 -12.98 2.50
C SER A 65 -2.03 -12.26 1.54
N PHE A 66 -0.86 -12.86 1.33
CA PHE A 66 0.17 -12.37 0.42
C PHE A 66 0.30 -13.30 -0.78
N GLY A 67 0.06 -12.79 -1.97
CA GLY A 67 0.35 -13.46 -3.22
C GLY A 67 1.73 -13.05 -3.74
N LEU A 68 2.71 -13.96 -3.77
CA LEU A 68 4.01 -13.69 -4.37
C LEU A 68 3.86 -13.52 -5.89
N ILE A 69 4.23 -12.35 -6.39
CA ILE A 69 4.25 -12.03 -7.82
C ILE A 69 5.62 -12.35 -8.41
N LYS A 70 6.68 -11.91 -7.72
CA LYS A 70 8.04 -12.05 -8.21
C LYS A 70 9.02 -12.10 -7.05
N GLU A 71 9.92 -13.08 -7.04
CA GLU A 71 11.00 -13.19 -6.08
C GLU A 71 12.23 -12.41 -6.52
N GLY A 72 12.96 -11.82 -5.58
CA GLY A 72 14.22 -11.12 -5.82
C GLY A 72 14.42 -9.89 -4.94
N ASP A 73 15.62 -9.32 -5.00
CA ASP A 73 15.93 -8.03 -4.34
C ASP A 73 15.63 -6.87 -5.31
N PHE A 74 14.68 -6.04 -4.90
CA PHE A 74 14.22 -4.90 -5.70
C PHE A 74 14.61 -3.55 -5.10
N ARG A 75 15.59 -3.48 -4.19
CA ARG A 75 16.06 -2.23 -3.58
C ARG A 75 16.54 -1.20 -4.62
N GLU A 76 17.42 -1.62 -5.51
CA GLU A 76 17.92 -0.73 -6.57
C GLU A 76 16.85 -0.38 -7.61
N PRO A 77 16.05 -1.33 -8.14
CA PRO A 77 14.92 -0.98 -8.99
C PRO A 77 13.97 0.02 -8.33
N MET A 78 13.57 -0.21 -7.09
CA MET A 78 12.67 0.71 -6.37
C MET A 78 13.31 2.07 -6.12
N SER A 79 14.59 2.15 -5.74
CA SER A 79 15.29 3.42 -5.61
C SER A 79 15.21 4.24 -6.90
N ARG A 80 15.45 3.60 -8.06
CA ARG A 80 15.34 4.25 -9.37
C ARG A 80 13.91 4.68 -9.68
N ILE A 81 12.93 3.83 -9.40
CA ILE A 81 11.51 4.09 -9.63
C ILE A 81 11.04 5.33 -8.85
N ILE A 82 11.49 5.49 -7.62
CA ILE A 82 11.19 6.67 -6.78
C ILE A 82 12.25 7.77 -6.89
N TRP A 83 12.75 7.98 -8.11
CA TRP A 83 13.63 9.09 -8.47
C TRP A 83 14.97 9.15 -7.71
N GLY A 84 15.56 8.00 -7.40
CA GLY A 84 16.87 7.89 -6.75
C GLY A 84 16.83 8.06 -5.24
N MET A 85 15.68 7.99 -4.60
CA MET A 85 15.60 8.01 -3.14
C MET A 85 16.35 6.83 -2.53
N VAL A 86 17.11 7.08 -1.47
CA VAL A 86 17.96 6.08 -0.81
C VAL A 86 17.18 5.15 0.10
N ALA A 87 15.98 5.55 0.52
CA ALA A 87 15.17 4.83 1.49
C ALA A 87 15.02 3.31 1.22
N PRO A 88 14.80 2.81 0.00
CA PRO A 88 14.71 1.37 -0.26
C PRO A 88 15.96 0.58 0.12
N LYS A 89 17.14 1.22 0.12
CA LYS A 89 18.42 0.54 0.42
C LYS A 89 18.53 0.09 1.88
N THR A 90 17.84 0.77 2.79
CA THR A 90 17.91 0.54 4.24
C THR A 90 16.57 0.16 4.86
N ALA A 91 15.49 0.26 4.10
CA ALA A 91 14.14 -0.07 4.55
C ALA A 91 13.91 -1.60 4.62
N ASN A 92 12.84 -1.98 5.30
CA ASN A 92 12.37 -3.35 5.33
C ASN A 92 11.42 -3.67 4.18
N TYR A 93 10.61 -2.69 3.75
CA TYR A 93 9.67 -2.85 2.63
C TYR A 93 9.24 -1.51 2.04
N THR A 94 8.62 -1.58 0.87
CA THR A 94 7.83 -0.48 0.30
C THR A 94 6.40 -0.95 0.04
N LEU A 95 5.42 -0.29 0.67
CA LEU A 95 4.02 -0.42 0.29
C LEU A 95 3.77 0.45 -0.94
N VAL A 96 3.11 -0.11 -1.95
CA VAL A 96 2.65 0.61 -3.14
C VAL A 96 1.13 0.55 -3.16
N LEU A 97 0.51 1.72 -3.16
CA LEU A 97 -0.93 1.87 -3.34
C LEU A 97 -1.20 2.22 -4.80
N THR A 98 -2.06 1.45 -5.44
CA THR A 98 -2.56 1.72 -6.80
C THR A 98 -4.05 1.99 -6.76
N ALA A 99 -4.58 2.55 -7.83
CA ALA A 99 -6.01 2.73 -7.99
C ALA A 99 -6.44 2.43 -9.43
N THR A 100 -7.69 1.97 -9.58
CA THR A 100 -8.36 1.78 -10.86
C THR A 100 -9.44 2.87 -11.01
N PRO A 101 -9.12 3.99 -11.71
CA PRO A 101 -10.02 5.14 -11.81
C PRO A 101 -11.40 4.82 -12.38
N SER A 102 -11.49 3.90 -13.34
CA SER A 102 -12.78 3.49 -13.92
C SER A 102 -13.71 2.85 -12.88
N CYS A 103 -13.17 2.01 -11.99
CA CYS A 103 -13.92 1.42 -10.89
C CYS A 103 -14.45 2.50 -9.94
N TYR A 104 -13.63 3.49 -9.63
CA TYR A 104 -14.02 4.60 -8.78
C TYR A 104 -15.06 5.51 -9.44
N ALA A 105 -14.85 5.86 -10.72
CA ALA A 105 -15.75 6.69 -11.51
C ALA A 105 -17.10 6.00 -11.76
N TRP A 106 -17.13 4.68 -11.93
CA TRP A 106 -18.37 3.92 -12.03
C TRP A 106 -19.25 4.10 -10.78
N ARG A 107 -18.61 4.21 -9.61
CA ARG A 107 -19.28 4.43 -8.34
C ARG A 107 -19.70 5.89 -8.14
N TYR A 108 -18.78 6.80 -8.40
CA TYR A 108 -18.96 8.25 -8.19
C TYR A 108 -19.03 8.96 -9.54
N ARG A 109 -20.25 8.96 -10.12
CA ARG A 109 -20.52 9.48 -11.47
C ARG A 109 -20.64 11.01 -11.49
N HIS A 110 -19.59 11.72 -11.05
CA HIS A 110 -19.52 13.16 -11.05
C HIS A 110 -18.07 13.65 -11.25
N ASP A 111 -17.93 14.86 -11.69
CA ASP A 111 -16.65 15.51 -12.03
C ASP A 111 -15.66 15.61 -10.86
N LYS A 112 -16.13 15.49 -9.63
CA LYS A 112 -15.27 15.51 -8.42
C LYS A 112 -14.70 14.10 -8.07
N ALA A 113 -15.08 13.06 -8.82
CA ALA A 113 -14.65 11.70 -8.52
C ALA A 113 -13.12 11.58 -8.50
N LEU A 114 -12.44 12.11 -9.49
CA LEU A 114 -10.97 12.06 -9.56
C LEU A 114 -10.30 12.76 -8.36
N ARG A 115 -10.80 13.95 -7.97
CA ARG A 115 -10.30 14.63 -6.78
C ARG A 115 -10.48 13.80 -5.52
N ASN A 116 -11.65 13.18 -5.37
CA ASN A 116 -11.94 12.33 -4.22
C ASN A 116 -11.05 11.09 -4.20
N LEU A 117 -10.74 10.51 -5.36
CA LEU A 117 -9.81 9.39 -5.49
C LEU A 117 -8.43 9.73 -4.90
N PHE A 118 -7.87 10.89 -5.26
CA PHE A 118 -6.57 11.34 -4.72
C PHE A 118 -6.63 11.60 -3.20
N ILE A 119 -7.70 12.20 -2.71
CA ILE A 119 -7.89 12.43 -1.26
C ILE A 119 -7.94 11.10 -0.51
N GLU A 120 -8.67 10.11 -1.03
CA GLU A 120 -8.78 8.80 -0.40
C GLU A 120 -7.46 8.02 -0.45
N ALA A 121 -6.70 8.10 -1.54
CA ALA A 121 -5.37 7.52 -1.60
C ALA A 121 -4.44 8.06 -0.50
N GLY A 122 -4.44 9.40 -0.31
CA GLY A 122 -3.69 10.04 0.78
C GLY A 122 -4.16 9.61 2.17
N ARG A 123 -5.47 9.44 2.36
CA ARG A 123 -6.05 8.97 3.63
C ARG A 123 -5.63 7.53 3.94
N ILE A 124 -5.69 6.63 2.96
CA ILE A 124 -5.26 5.23 3.12
C ILE A 124 -3.77 5.19 3.49
N MET A 125 -2.95 5.95 2.78
CA MET A 125 -1.51 5.99 3.05
C MET A 125 -1.19 6.55 4.44
N HIS A 126 -1.89 7.60 4.87
CA HIS A 126 -1.75 8.16 6.22
C HIS A 126 -2.12 7.15 7.31
N MET A 127 -3.17 6.37 7.12
CA MET A 127 -3.55 5.30 8.06
C MET A 127 -2.45 4.24 8.18
N HIS A 128 -1.81 3.88 7.06
CA HIS A 128 -0.69 2.94 7.06
C HIS A 128 0.51 3.49 7.85
N VAL A 129 0.91 4.73 7.58
CA VAL A 129 2.03 5.38 8.29
C VAL A 129 1.77 5.49 9.79
N ASN A 130 0.53 5.82 10.19
CA ASN A 130 0.17 5.87 11.60
C ASN A 130 0.26 4.49 12.27
N ALA A 131 -0.22 3.44 11.61
CA ALA A 131 -0.09 2.07 12.10
C ALA A 131 1.39 1.68 12.27
N CYS A 132 2.25 2.02 11.30
CA CYS A 132 3.69 1.78 11.38
C CYS A 132 4.34 2.45 12.60
N SER A 133 3.96 3.70 12.90
CA SER A 133 4.57 4.45 14.01
C SER A 133 4.28 3.83 15.37
N GLU A 134 3.15 3.12 15.55
CA GLU A 134 2.83 2.38 16.77
C GLU A 134 3.84 1.24 17.06
N PHE A 135 4.56 0.76 16.03
CA PHE A 135 5.55 -0.33 16.10
C PHE A 135 7.00 0.14 15.91
N ASN A 136 7.28 1.45 16.06
CA ASN A 136 8.60 2.03 15.78
C ASN A 136 9.10 1.77 14.35
N VAL A 137 8.18 1.67 13.40
CA VAL A 137 8.48 1.60 11.97
C VAL A 137 8.24 2.97 11.37
N GLN A 138 9.26 3.52 10.72
CA GLN A 138 9.23 4.86 10.13
C GLN A 138 9.75 4.81 8.70
N GLY A 139 9.51 5.86 7.96
CA GLY A 139 9.98 5.91 6.58
C GLY A 139 9.54 7.17 5.85
N VAL A 140 9.61 7.08 4.53
CA VAL A 140 9.28 8.15 3.62
C VAL A 140 8.13 7.73 2.72
N THR A 141 7.23 8.68 2.48
CA THR A 141 6.13 8.49 1.53
C THR A 141 6.30 9.43 0.34
N THR A 142 5.97 8.95 -0.85
CA THR A 142 6.01 9.78 -2.05
C THR A 142 4.96 9.33 -3.08
N PRO A 143 4.24 10.26 -3.73
CA PRO A 143 3.43 9.97 -4.91
C PRO A 143 4.27 10.03 -6.20
N ALA A 144 5.53 10.49 -6.13
CA ALA A 144 6.38 10.66 -7.30
C ALA A 144 7.06 9.35 -7.65
N THR A 145 6.59 8.71 -8.73
CA THR A 145 7.13 7.44 -9.24
C THR A 145 7.35 7.50 -10.75
N ARG A 146 8.16 6.60 -11.27
CA ARG A 146 8.22 6.27 -12.68
C ARG A 146 7.16 5.21 -12.96
N ASP A 147 5.96 5.65 -13.29
CA ASP A 147 4.75 4.83 -13.28
C ASP A 147 4.86 3.60 -14.17
N ASP A 148 5.41 3.72 -15.38
CA ASP A 148 5.55 2.58 -16.30
C ASP A 148 6.53 1.53 -15.76
N GLU A 149 7.65 1.97 -15.15
CA GLU A 149 8.62 1.07 -14.53
C GLU A 149 8.00 0.38 -13.30
N LEU A 150 7.22 1.12 -12.51
CA LEU A 150 6.54 0.57 -11.33
C LEU A 150 5.45 -0.44 -11.73
N ARG A 151 4.63 -0.12 -12.73
CA ARG A 151 3.61 -1.03 -13.27
C ARG A 151 4.24 -2.32 -13.78
N ALA A 152 5.35 -2.21 -14.52
CA ALA A 152 6.09 -3.38 -15.01
C ALA A 152 6.65 -4.24 -13.85
N LEU A 153 7.14 -3.62 -12.77
CA LEU A 153 7.60 -4.32 -11.58
C LEU A 153 6.48 -5.08 -10.88
N LEU A 154 5.30 -4.48 -10.79
CA LEU A 154 4.11 -5.03 -10.15
C LEU A 154 3.34 -6.03 -11.02
N HIS A 155 3.77 -6.27 -12.27
CA HIS A 155 3.07 -7.04 -13.29
C HIS A 155 1.66 -6.53 -13.60
N ILE A 156 1.47 -5.21 -13.51
CA ILE A 156 0.23 -4.55 -13.92
C ILE A 156 0.22 -4.40 -15.44
N ASP A 157 -0.84 -4.87 -16.08
CA ASP A 157 -1.01 -4.73 -17.53
C ASP A 157 -1.07 -3.23 -17.91
N LEU A 158 -0.21 -2.83 -18.84
CA LEU A 158 -0.18 -1.45 -19.36
C LEU A 158 -1.47 -1.04 -20.08
N ALA A 159 -2.26 -2.01 -20.57
CA ALA A 159 -3.56 -1.75 -21.15
C ALA A 159 -4.66 -1.52 -20.11
N SER A 160 -4.43 -1.88 -18.83
CA SER A 160 -5.37 -1.58 -17.76
C SER A 160 -5.30 -0.09 -17.37
N ASP A 161 -6.35 0.42 -16.74
CA ASP A 161 -6.37 1.78 -16.19
C ASP A 161 -5.91 1.82 -14.71
N GLU A 162 -5.34 0.72 -14.20
CA GLU A 162 -4.73 0.71 -12.87
C GLU A 162 -3.45 1.54 -12.86
N ILE A 163 -3.41 2.56 -11.99
CA ILE A 163 -2.32 3.52 -11.90
C ILE A 163 -1.70 3.54 -10.50
N PRO A 164 -0.37 3.72 -10.38
CA PRO A 164 0.27 4.01 -9.11
C PRO A 164 -0.25 5.32 -8.52
N MET A 165 -0.50 5.34 -7.22
CA MET A 165 -0.99 6.52 -6.52
C MET A 165 0.00 7.02 -5.48
N TYR A 166 0.58 6.09 -4.72
CA TYR A 166 1.43 6.44 -3.59
C TYR A 166 2.36 5.29 -3.22
N THR A 167 3.54 5.62 -2.72
CA THR A 167 4.46 4.65 -2.12
C THR A 167 4.83 5.06 -0.69
N ALA A 168 5.00 4.08 0.20
CA ALA A 168 5.54 4.25 1.55
C ALA A 168 6.70 3.26 1.74
N THR A 169 7.90 3.78 1.80
CA THR A 169 9.12 2.99 2.05
C THR A 169 9.42 3.05 3.54
N MET A 170 9.28 1.92 4.22
CA MET A 170 9.21 1.83 5.67
C MET A 170 10.27 0.88 6.21
N GLY A 171 10.85 1.23 7.34
CA GLY A 171 11.83 0.42 8.03
C GLY A 171 11.79 0.61 9.54
N LYS A 172 12.20 -0.44 10.26
CA LYS A 172 12.29 -0.37 11.71
C LYS A 172 13.43 0.57 12.11
N VAL A 173 13.14 1.51 12.98
CA VAL A 173 14.17 2.40 13.53
C VAL A 173 15.03 1.59 14.49
N GLY A 174 16.31 1.41 14.15
CA GLY A 174 17.27 0.82 15.06
C GLY A 174 17.43 1.73 16.29
N ASN A 175 17.55 1.14 17.48
CA ASN A 175 17.99 1.88 18.65
C ASN A 175 19.38 2.44 18.34
N ARG A 176 19.46 3.70 17.89
CA ARG A 176 20.71 4.42 18.04
C ARG A 176 20.90 4.60 19.55
N ASN A 177 21.82 3.84 20.13
CA ASN A 177 22.37 4.22 21.41
C ASN A 177 22.93 5.63 21.17
N LEU A 178 22.24 6.64 21.69
CA LEU A 178 22.78 7.99 21.86
C LEU A 178 23.78 7.89 23.03
N GLU A 179 24.86 7.14 22.83
CA GLU A 179 26.07 7.26 23.60
C GLU A 179 27.00 8.17 22.79
N GLU A 180 26.87 9.49 23.05
CA GLU A 180 27.96 10.46 23.12
C GLU A 180 27.49 11.72 23.82
#